data_935d171557988d283d111f28004e7e8e
#
_entry.id   935d171557988d283d111f28004e7e8e
#
_cell.length_a   1.000
_cell.length_b   1.000
_cell.length_c   1.000
_cell.angle_alpha   90.00
_cell.angle_beta   90.00
_cell.angle_gamma   90.00
#
_symmetry.space_group_name_H-M   'P 1'
#
loop_
_entity.id
_entity.type
_entity.pdbx_description
1 polymer ?
#
loop_
_entity_poly.entity_id
_entity_poly.type
_entity_poly.pdbx_seq_one_letter_code
_entity_poly.pdbx_strand_id
1 'polypeptide(L)'
;MPGRRSVSRRRSTCVIFRSLSATYALLCLFTMTVLIENPAACEIRCVIRFLNAKKVKPIEIYRQFCEVYGQNAMSDSMVRRWVRQFNEGRSEVHDEERSGRPSLITEELVHAIDEKIKENRKFTISALAMEFPQISRSLMHEIVTHKLKFHKLCARWAPKILTESHKTKRMGCALEFLTRYHEGGVDFLSQIVTGDETWVSYDTHESKRQSMEWRHTSSPTRVKPKHLTPGKIMCTVFWDSKGIILIDFLPRGQTINAAVYCETLRKLRRAIQNKRRGFLSKGVVFLHDNARPHTANMTKTLLRVFCWDVFDQPPYSPDLAPSEFLFLLHLKSFLAGKNFNNDKEMKENVSNWLKSQAATFYEEGIEKLVPRYDTCLQNFGSYVER
;
A
#
# COMPACT_ATOMS: atom_id res chain seq x y z
N MET A 1 3.37 32.49 33.25
CA MET A 1 2.74 33.64 33.91
C MET A 1 1.46 33.97 33.21
N PRO A 2 0.36 34.17 33.92
CA PRO A 2 -1.01 34.15 33.40
C PRO A 2 -1.61 35.55 33.22
N GLY A 3 -2.59 35.65 32.33
CA GLY A 3 -3.43 36.82 32.12
C GLY A 3 -4.90 36.49 32.19
N ARG A 4 -5.46 36.54 33.37
CA ARG A 4 -6.90 36.63 33.66
C ARG A 4 -7.45 37.99 33.29
N ARG A 5 -8.67 38.05 32.74
CA ARG A 5 -9.67 39.16 32.97
C ARG A 5 -11.05 38.52 32.66
N SER A 6 -11.86 38.38 33.61
CA SER A 6 -12.65 39.15 34.60
C SER A 6 -14.06 39.48 34.06
N VAL A 7 -14.99 38.91 34.75
CA VAL A 7 -16.44 39.00 34.77
C VAL A 7 -16.89 40.44 35.05
N SER A 8 -17.97 40.87 34.40
CA SER A 8 -18.77 42.02 34.91
C SER A 8 -20.27 41.67 34.87
N ARG A 9 -20.80 41.44 36.06
CA ARG A 9 -22.23 41.49 36.38
C ARG A 9 -22.64 42.95 36.44
N ARG A 10 -23.77 43.32 35.91
CA ARG A 10 -24.58 44.45 36.44
C ARG A 10 -26.00 44.00 36.70
N ARG A 11 -26.36 44.16 37.98
CA ARG A 11 -27.71 44.19 38.53
C ARG A 11 -28.26 45.59 38.39
N SER A 12 -29.56 45.72 38.41
CA SER A 12 -30.41 46.74 39.00
C SER A 12 -31.63 46.97 38.10
N THR A 13 -32.80 47.25 38.46
CA THR A 13 -33.49 47.41 39.72
C THR A 13 -35.00 47.46 39.40
N CYS A 14 -35.77 46.97 40.30
CA CYS A 14 -37.24 46.95 40.33
C CYS A 14 -37.76 48.37 40.59
N VAL A 15 -38.82 48.78 39.86
CA VAL A 15 -39.75 49.84 40.35
C VAL A 15 -41.15 49.43 40.04
N ILE A 16 -41.92 49.35 41.11
CA ILE A 16 -43.35 49.16 41.23
C ILE A 16 -44.08 50.47 40.97
N PHE A 17 -45.12 50.48 40.18
CA PHE A 17 -46.25 51.38 40.40
C PHE A 17 -47.58 50.74 40.05
N ARG A 18 -48.50 50.89 41.00
CA ARG A 18 -49.93 50.48 41.01
C ARG A 18 -50.73 51.45 40.19
N SER A 19 -51.81 50.97 39.54
CA SER A 19 -53.22 51.29 39.90
C SER A 19 -54.15 51.22 38.68
N LEU A 20 -55.15 50.35 38.79
CA LEU A 20 -56.58 50.53 38.49
C LEU A 20 -57.07 51.07 37.12
N SER A 21 -57.73 50.30 36.28
CA SER A 21 -59.21 50.17 36.34
C SER A 21 -59.70 49.23 35.21
N ALA A 22 -60.80 48.57 35.47
CA ALA A 22 -61.46 47.63 34.62
C ALA A 22 -62.07 48.31 33.38
N THR A 23 -61.75 47.73 32.21
CA THR A 23 -62.71 47.70 31.09
C THR A 23 -62.42 46.49 30.23
N TYR A 24 -63.42 45.70 30.02
CA TYR A 24 -63.45 44.52 29.13
C TYR A 24 -63.00 44.94 27.73
N ALA A 25 -61.81 44.53 27.34
CA ALA A 25 -61.44 44.50 25.96
C ALA A 25 -61.03 43.06 25.64
N LEU A 26 -61.87 42.44 24.83
CA LEU A 26 -61.65 41.13 24.18
C LEU A 26 -60.31 41.20 23.42
N LEU A 27 -59.20 40.79 24.07
CA LEU A 27 -57.94 40.64 23.38
C LEU A 27 -58.00 39.30 22.63
N CYS A 28 -58.37 39.34 21.35
CA CYS A 28 -58.01 38.31 20.40
C CYS A 28 -56.48 38.21 20.39
N LEU A 29 -55.94 37.25 21.13
CA LEU A 29 -54.56 36.80 20.97
C LEU A 29 -54.43 36.19 19.54
N PHE A 30 -54.11 37.04 18.58
CA PHE A 30 -53.51 36.61 17.35
C PHE A 30 -52.12 36.06 17.74
N THR A 31 -52.07 34.77 18.04
CA THR A 31 -50.80 34.05 18.04
C THR A 31 -50.33 34.03 16.57
N MET A 32 -49.36 34.90 16.27
CA MET A 32 -48.68 34.82 15.01
C MET A 32 -47.94 33.46 14.98
N THR A 33 -48.55 32.49 14.30
CA THR A 33 -47.89 31.22 14.03
C THR A 33 -46.73 31.53 13.09
N VAL A 34 -45.48 31.29 13.57
CA VAL A 34 -44.30 31.39 12.73
C VAL A 34 -44.36 30.23 11.75
N LEU A 35 -44.42 30.56 10.46
CA LEU A 35 -44.38 29.55 9.39
C LEU A 35 -43.04 28.81 9.38
N ILE A 36 -43.10 27.49 9.31
CA ILE A 36 -41.93 26.64 9.16
C ILE A 36 -41.52 26.66 7.68
N GLU A 37 -40.39 27.25 7.38
CA GLU A 37 -39.85 27.34 6.03
C GLU A 37 -39.15 26.03 5.63
N ASN A 38 -39.35 25.58 4.38
CA ASN A 38 -38.76 24.39 3.78
C ASN A 38 -38.89 23.08 4.60
N PRO A 39 -40.07 22.68 5.01
CA PRO A 39 -40.26 21.45 5.77
C PRO A 39 -39.88 20.22 4.94
N ALA A 40 -39.28 19.23 5.57
CA ALA A 40 -38.99 17.96 4.91
C ALA A 40 -40.30 17.21 4.59
N ALA A 41 -40.36 16.52 3.45
CA ALA A 41 -41.55 15.79 3.05
C ALA A 41 -42.00 14.73 4.07
N CYS A 42 -41.06 14.10 4.76
CA CYS A 42 -41.32 13.13 5.83
C CYS A 42 -41.89 13.80 7.09
N GLU A 43 -41.46 15.01 7.43
CA GLU A 43 -41.99 15.81 8.56
C GLU A 43 -43.48 16.10 8.37
N ILE A 44 -43.83 16.63 7.21
CA ILE A 44 -45.23 16.89 6.86
C ILE A 44 -46.09 15.63 7.00
N ARG A 45 -45.61 14.51 6.51
CA ARG A 45 -46.32 13.22 6.55
C ARG A 45 -46.46 12.68 7.98
N CYS A 46 -45.46 12.92 8.84
CA CYS A 46 -45.54 12.60 10.27
C CYS A 46 -46.67 13.39 10.94
N VAL A 47 -46.82 14.68 10.63
CA VAL A 47 -47.88 15.51 11.17
C VAL A 47 -49.27 15.04 10.68
N ILE A 48 -49.40 14.71 9.39
CA ILE A 48 -50.61 14.14 8.84
C ILE A 48 -50.96 12.82 9.54
N ARG A 49 -49.98 11.93 9.73
CA ARG A 49 -50.17 10.65 10.44
C ARG A 49 -50.64 10.86 11.88
N PHE A 50 -50.01 11.79 12.59
CA PHE A 50 -50.33 12.12 13.97
C PHE A 50 -51.80 12.65 14.11
N LEU A 51 -52.16 13.59 13.24
CA LEU A 51 -53.54 14.15 13.25
C LEU A 51 -54.59 13.14 12.80
N ASN A 52 -54.25 12.27 11.83
CA ASN A 52 -55.11 11.17 11.42
C ASN A 52 -55.34 10.16 12.56
N ALA A 53 -54.32 9.83 13.34
CA ALA A 53 -54.44 8.96 14.52
C ALA A 53 -55.36 9.58 15.58
N LYS A 54 -55.42 10.91 15.68
CA LYS A 54 -56.36 11.65 16.51
C LYS A 54 -57.81 11.70 15.92
N LYS A 55 -58.07 11.04 14.77
CA LYS A 55 -59.33 11.00 14.05
C LYS A 55 -59.81 12.38 13.58
N VAL A 56 -58.92 13.30 13.30
CA VAL A 56 -59.21 14.61 12.71
C VAL A 56 -59.60 14.40 11.24
N LYS A 57 -60.63 15.12 10.77
CA LYS A 57 -61.07 15.03 9.37
C LYS A 57 -59.98 15.54 8.40
N PRO A 58 -59.81 14.93 7.22
CA PRO A 58 -58.74 15.31 6.28
C PRO A 58 -58.71 16.79 5.90
N ILE A 59 -59.87 17.41 5.76
CA ILE A 59 -59.97 18.84 5.44
C ILE A 59 -59.49 19.74 6.59
N GLU A 60 -59.71 19.30 7.82
CA GLU A 60 -59.25 20.01 9.01
C GLU A 60 -57.75 19.81 9.22
N ILE A 61 -57.24 18.62 8.90
CA ILE A 61 -55.75 18.35 8.84
C ILE A 61 -55.11 19.31 7.85
N TYR A 62 -55.68 19.50 6.67
CA TYR A 62 -55.17 20.42 5.67
C TYR A 62 -55.17 21.89 6.16
N ARG A 63 -56.22 22.33 6.85
CA ARG A 63 -56.31 23.68 7.40
C ARG A 63 -55.21 23.93 8.45
N GLN A 64 -55.10 23.05 9.44
CA GLN A 64 -54.07 23.14 10.50
C GLN A 64 -52.67 23.07 9.89
N PHE A 65 -52.46 22.26 8.88
CA PHE A 65 -51.23 22.16 8.14
C PHE A 65 -50.87 23.49 7.42
N CYS A 66 -51.85 24.10 6.73
CA CYS A 66 -51.62 25.38 6.05
C CYS A 66 -51.28 26.53 6.99
N GLU A 67 -51.80 26.51 8.23
CA GLU A 67 -51.50 27.51 9.27
C GLU A 67 -50.02 27.46 9.70
N VAL A 68 -49.37 26.28 9.66
CA VAL A 68 -48.00 26.07 10.16
C VAL A 68 -46.98 26.04 9.04
N TYR A 69 -47.30 25.40 7.91
CA TYR A 69 -46.36 25.16 6.80
C TYR A 69 -46.64 25.99 5.55
N GLY A 70 -47.75 26.71 5.52
CA GLY A 70 -48.19 27.48 4.37
C GLY A 70 -48.93 26.65 3.31
N GLN A 71 -49.68 27.31 2.42
CA GLN A 71 -50.52 26.67 1.41
C GLN A 71 -49.74 25.92 0.31
N ASN A 72 -48.44 26.27 0.12
CA ASN A 72 -47.61 25.71 -0.95
C ASN A 72 -46.88 24.42 -0.56
N ALA A 73 -46.81 24.04 0.73
CA ALA A 73 -46.03 22.92 1.20
C ALA A 73 -46.60 21.54 0.77
N MET A 74 -47.92 21.39 0.73
CA MET A 74 -48.61 20.20 0.21
C MET A 74 -50.06 20.54 -0.20
N SER A 75 -50.55 19.93 -1.29
CA SER A 75 -51.96 20.13 -1.72
C SER A 75 -52.97 19.31 -0.90
N ASP A 76 -54.22 19.79 -0.80
CA ASP A 76 -55.32 19.07 -0.14
C ASP A 76 -55.48 17.64 -0.67
N SER A 77 -55.39 17.46 -1.98
CA SER A 77 -55.49 16.14 -2.61
C SER A 77 -54.38 15.16 -2.12
N MET A 78 -53.16 15.67 -1.89
CA MET A 78 -52.07 14.86 -1.35
C MET A 78 -52.26 14.52 0.13
N VAL A 79 -52.78 15.48 0.93
CA VAL A 79 -53.15 15.20 2.34
C VAL A 79 -54.19 14.10 2.43
N ARG A 80 -55.27 14.18 1.62
CA ARG A 80 -56.31 13.13 1.56
C ARG A 80 -55.74 11.78 1.10
N ARG A 81 -54.81 11.79 0.15
CA ARG A 81 -54.15 10.56 -0.32
C ARG A 81 -53.36 9.92 0.82
N TRP A 82 -52.54 10.68 1.56
CA TRP A 82 -51.78 10.17 2.68
C TRP A 82 -52.66 9.67 3.83
N VAL A 83 -53.74 10.39 4.16
CA VAL A 83 -54.73 9.93 5.16
C VAL A 83 -55.32 8.57 4.76
N ARG A 84 -55.70 8.39 3.48
CA ARG A 84 -56.20 7.10 2.97
C ARG A 84 -55.13 6.01 3.13
N GLN A 85 -53.90 6.24 2.71
CA GLN A 85 -52.84 5.26 2.83
C GLN A 85 -52.56 4.86 4.29
N PHE A 86 -52.58 5.80 5.22
CA PHE A 86 -52.45 5.50 6.64
C PHE A 86 -53.65 4.69 7.19
N ASN A 87 -54.83 4.93 6.73
CA ASN A 87 -56.04 4.15 7.11
C ASN A 87 -55.98 2.74 6.48
N GLU A 88 -55.35 2.57 5.33
CA GLU A 88 -55.13 1.28 4.65
C GLU A 88 -53.98 0.48 5.27
N GLY A 89 -53.34 0.99 6.33
CA GLY A 89 -52.31 0.27 7.08
C GLY A 89 -50.84 0.68 6.79
N ARG A 90 -50.60 1.70 5.97
CA ARG A 90 -49.26 2.21 5.74
C ARG A 90 -48.70 2.77 7.04
N SER A 91 -47.53 2.27 7.45
CA SER A 91 -46.83 2.72 8.67
C SER A 91 -45.67 3.69 8.36
N GLU A 92 -45.16 3.69 7.14
CA GLU A 92 -44.00 4.48 6.76
C GLU A 92 -44.38 5.84 6.18
N VAL A 93 -43.57 6.87 6.54
CA VAL A 93 -43.76 8.26 6.10
C VAL A 93 -42.82 8.63 4.94
N HIS A 94 -41.85 7.74 4.61
CA HIS A 94 -40.97 7.91 3.46
C HIS A 94 -41.66 7.44 2.17
N ASP A 95 -41.20 7.98 1.04
CA ASP A 95 -41.64 7.48 -0.26
C ASP A 95 -41.13 6.05 -0.44
N GLU A 96 -41.91 5.21 -1.05
CA GLU A 96 -41.48 3.88 -1.49
C GLU A 96 -40.39 4.04 -2.53
N GLU A 97 -39.41 3.12 -2.50
CA GLU A 97 -38.39 3.07 -3.55
C GLU A 97 -39.12 2.94 -4.89
N ARG A 98 -38.85 3.88 -5.78
CA ARG A 98 -39.41 3.82 -7.13
C ARG A 98 -38.85 2.61 -7.82
N SER A 99 -39.66 1.78 -8.42
CA SER A 99 -39.21 0.72 -9.29
C SER A 99 -38.37 1.36 -10.42
N GLY A 100 -37.03 1.24 -10.31
CA GLY A 100 -36.10 1.72 -11.32
C GLY A 100 -36.31 0.95 -12.63
N ARG A 101 -35.66 1.43 -13.70
CA ARG A 101 -35.58 0.68 -14.97
C ARG A 101 -35.03 -0.72 -14.68
N PRO A 102 -35.61 -1.80 -15.24
CA PRO A 102 -35.08 -3.14 -15.08
C PRO A 102 -33.58 -3.18 -15.36
N SER A 103 -32.82 -3.85 -14.50
CA SER A 103 -31.38 -4.00 -14.67
C SER A 103 -31.07 -4.74 -15.97
N LEU A 104 -30.19 -4.19 -16.77
CA LEU A 104 -29.64 -4.88 -17.97
C LEU A 104 -28.62 -5.96 -17.59
N ILE A 105 -28.27 -6.05 -16.32
CA ILE A 105 -27.29 -7.04 -15.81
C ILE A 105 -28.04 -8.34 -15.53
N THR A 106 -27.96 -9.27 -16.48
CA THR A 106 -28.43 -10.66 -16.32
C THR A 106 -27.26 -11.56 -15.97
N GLU A 107 -27.53 -12.68 -15.30
CA GLU A 107 -26.48 -13.65 -14.97
C GLU A 107 -25.84 -14.24 -16.21
N GLU A 108 -26.63 -14.47 -17.26
CA GLU A 108 -26.15 -14.96 -18.57
C GLU A 108 -25.14 -13.98 -19.18
N LEU A 109 -25.43 -12.67 -19.13
CA LEU A 109 -24.53 -11.64 -19.64
C LEU A 109 -23.22 -11.59 -18.82
N VAL A 110 -23.32 -11.69 -17.50
CA VAL A 110 -22.16 -11.71 -16.60
C VAL A 110 -21.27 -12.92 -16.90
N HIS A 111 -21.89 -14.11 -17.11
CA HIS A 111 -21.15 -15.32 -17.46
C HIS A 111 -20.47 -15.20 -18.83
N ALA A 112 -21.15 -14.67 -19.84
CA ALA A 112 -20.57 -14.48 -21.18
C ALA A 112 -19.38 -13.51 -21.16
N ILE A 113 -19.45 -12.43 -20.34
CA ILE A 113 -18.34 -11.50 -20.15
C ILE A 113 -17.17 -12.18 -19.42
N ASP A 114 -17.43 -13.00 -18.42
CA ASP A 114 -16.41 -13.73 -17.67
C ASP A 114 -15.64 -14.70 -18.58
N GLU A 115 -16.35 -15.49 -19.39
CA GLU A 115 -15.74 -16.39 -20.38
C GLU A 115 -14.88 -15.61 -21.40
N LYS A 116 -15.37 -14.50 -21.90
CA LYS A 116 -14.62 -13.68 -22.84
C LYS A 116 -13.34 -13.10 -22.23
N ILE A 117 -13.39 -12.70 -20.96
CA ILE A 117 -12.19 -12.24 -20.22
C ILE A 117 -11.22 -13.40 -19.99
N LYS A 118 -11.69 -14.61 -19.69
CA LYS A 118 -10.85 -15.80 -19.54
C LYS A 118 -10.16 -16.19 -20.84
N GLU A 119 -10.86 -16.08 -21.97
CA GLU A 119 -10.32 -16.31 -23.29
C GLU A 119 -9.15 -15.35 -23.61
N ASN A 120 -9.32 -14.05 -23.32
CA ASN A 120 -8.27 -13.06 -23.49
C ASN A 120 -8.20 -12.07 -22.32
N ARG A 121 -7.34 -12.35 -21.36
CA ARG A 121 -7.12 -11.52 -20.16
C ARG A 121 -6.53 -10.13 -20.43
N LYS A 122 -6.13 -9.84 -21.68
CA LYS A 122 -5.55 -8.54 -22.07
C LYS A 122 -6.58 -7.53 -22.57
N PHE A 123 -7.85 -7.90 -22.74
CA PHE A 123 -8.89 -7.00 -23.18
C PHE A 123 -8.89 -5.68 -22.37
N THR A 124 -9.08 -4.57 -23.07
CA THR A 124 -9.45 -3.29 -22.45
C THR A 124 -10.97 -3.26 -22.26
N ILE A 125 -11.46 -2.45 -21.32
CA ILE A 125 -12.92 -2.26 -21.17
C ILE A 125 -13.56 -1.77 -22.48
N SER A 126 -12.87 -0.91 -23.24
CA SER A 126 -13.35 -0.43 -24.53
C SER A 126 -13.43 -1.54 -25.57
N ALA A 127 -12.40 -2.37 -25.67
CA ALA A 127 -12.42 -3.50 -26.59
C ALA A 127 -13.47 -4.56 -26.21
N LEU A 128 -13.62 -4.82 -24.91
CA LEU A 128 -14.64 -5.74 -24.41
C LEU A 128 -16.06 -5.20 -24.67
N ALA A 129 -16.28 -3.88 -24.53
CA ALA A 129 -17.56 -3.26 -24.82
C ALA A 129 -17.93 -3.31 -26.33
N MET A 130 -16.96 -3.43 -27.23
CA MET A 130 -17.25 -3.65 -28.65
C MET A 130 -17.81 -5.05 -28.94
N GLU A 131 -17.43 -6.05 -28.15
CA GLU A 131 -17.96 -7.43 -28.25
C GLU A 131 -19.42 -7.54 -27.76
N PHE A 132 -19.85 -6.59 -26.91
CA PHE A 132 -21.18 -6.55 -26.29
C PHE A 132 -21.88 -5.20 -26.55
N PRO A 133 -22.32 -4.92 -27.77
CA PRO A 133 -22.88 -3.62 -28.17
C PRO A 133 -24.21 -3.28 -27.45
N GLN A 134 -24.86 -4.26 -26.83
CA GLN A 134 -26.12 -4.09 -26.08
C GLN A 134 -25.94 -3.35 -24.75
N ILE A 135 -24.71 -3.20 -24.25
CA ILE A 135 -24.43 -2.53 -22.98
C ILE A 135 -23.43 -1.39 -23.15
N SER A 136 -23.56 -0.38 -22.28
CA SER A 136 -22.65 0.76 -22.28
C SER A 136 -21.27 0.36 -21.72
N ARG A 137 -20.25 1.11 -22.11
CA ARG A 137 -18.88 0.95 -21.56
C ARG A 137 -18.85 1.12 -20.03
N SER A 138 -19.68 2.01 -19.47
CA SER A 138 -19.76 2.23 -18.02
C SER A 138 -20.34 1.01 -17.31
N LEU A 139 -21.40 0.42 -17.88
CA LEU A 139 -22.00 -0.80 -17.34
C LEU A 139 -21.05 -2.00 -17.47
N MET A 140 -20.32 -2.10 -18.59
CA MET A 140 -19.25 -3.10 -18.76
C MET A 140 -18.19 -2.97 -17.66
N HIS A 141 -17.74 -1.75 -17.36
CA HIS A 141 -16.77 -1.51 -16.28
C HIS A 141 -17.35 -1.95 -14.91
N GLU A 142 -18.60 -1.63 -14.61
CA GLU A 142 -19.26 -2.04 -13.39
C GLU A 142 -19.36 -3.57 -13.26
N ILE A 143 -19.77 -4.27 -14.31
CA ILE A 143 -19.84 -5.74 -14.31
C ILE A 143 -18.44 -6.33 -14.04
N VAL A 144 -17.42 -5.87 -14.76
CA VAL A 144 -16.06 -6.42 -14.64
C VAL A 144 -15.46 -6.16 -13.25
N THR A 145 -15.64 -4.94 -12.70
CA THR A 145 -14.97 -4.54 -11.43
C THR A 145 -15.78 -4.90 -10.20
N HIS A 146 -17.11 -4.75 -10.21
CA HIS A 146 -17.94 -4.95 -9.02
C HIS A 146 -18.59 -6.33 -8.99
N LYS A 147 -19.10 -6.85 -10.10
CA LYS A 147 -19.73 -8.17 -10.14
C LYS A 147 -18.69 -9.29 -10.24
N LEU A 148 -17.81 -9.23 -11.25
CA LEU A 148 -16.77 -10.24 -11.46
C LEU A 148 -15.51 -10.03 -10.61
N LYS A 149 -15.36 -8.86 -9.98
CA LYS A 149 -14.22 -8.49 -9.11
C LYS A 149 -12.85 -8.62 -9.80
N PHE A 150 -12.80 -8.45 -11.11
CA PHE A 150 -11.55 -8.42 -11.82
C PHE A 150 -10.84 -7.07 -11.66
N HIS A 151 -9.54 -7.14 -11.40
CA HIS A 151 -8.64 -5.99 -11.39
C HIS A 151 -7.55 -6.17 -12.42
N LYS A 152 -7.18 -5.09 -13.10
CA LYS A 152 -6.07 -5.13 -14.06
C LYS A 152 -4.74 -5.06 -13.31
N LEU A 153 -4.01 -6.17 -13.33
CA LEU A 153 -2.72 -6.29 -12.67
C LEU A 153 -1.61 -6.21 -13.74
N CYS A 154 -0.53 -5.50 -13.42
CA CYS A 154 0.67 -5.50 -14.25
C CYS A 154 1.42 -6.82 -14.07
N ALA A 155 1.99 -7.32 -15.17
CA ALA A 155 2.95 -8.41 -15.08
C ALA A 155 4.15 -7.94 -14.25
N ARG A 156 4.59 -8.81 -13.37
CA ARG A 156 5.76 -8.57 -12.55
C ARG A 156 7.01 -9.05 -13.28
N TRP A 157 8.05 -8.25 -13.23
CA TRP A 157 9.37 -8.68 -13.67
C TRP A 157 9.95 -9.66 -12.64
N ALA A 158 10.26 -10.84 -13.09
CA ALA A 158 10.97 -11.85 -12.32
C ALA A 158 12.35 -12.09 -12.96
N PRO A 159 13.39 -12.42 -12.20
CA PRO A 159 14.73 -12.68 -12.74
C PRO A 159 14.72 -13.80 -13.79
N LYS A 160 13.88 -14.79 -13.56
CA LYS A 160 13.66 -15.93 -14.46
C LYS A 160 12.32 -16.58 -14.18
N ILE A 161 11.70 -17.17 -15.21
CA ILE A 161 10.57 -18.08 -15.01
C ILE A 161 11.12 -19.37 -14.40
N LEU A 162 10.71 -19.67 -13.17
CA LEU A 162 11.15 -20.86 -12.44
C LEU A 162 10.55 -22.12 -13.04
N THR A 163 11.41 -23.11 -13.32
CA THR A 163 10.97 -24.47 -13.63
C THR A 163 10.58 -25.21 -12.36
N GLU A 164 9.89 -26.35 -12.48
CA GLU A 164 9.55 -27.17 -11.30
C GLU A 164 10.81 -27.64 -10.54
N SER A 165 11.88 -27.98 -11.26
CA SER A 165 13.17 -28.32 -10.65
C SER A 165 13.74 -27.16 -9.83
N HIS A 166 13.64 -25.91 -10.33
CA HIS A 166 14.07 -24.74 -9.57
C HIS A 166 13.23 -24.55 -8.30
N LYS A 167 11.90 -24.72 -8.40
CA LYS A 167 10.99 -24.60 -7.25
C LYS A 167 11.26 -25.67 -6.21
N THR A 168 11.46 -26.93 -6.62
CA THR A 168 11.81 -28.04 -5.72
C THR A 168 13.12 -27.75 -4.99
N LYS A 169 14.14 -27.26 -5.70
CA LYS A 169 15.42 -26.87 -5.06
C LYS A 169 15.23 -25.73 -4.08
N ARG A 170 14.44 -24.72 -4.41
CA ARG A 170 14.12 -23.62 -3.51
C ARG A 170 13.40 -24.08 -2.24
N MET A 171 12.45 -25.00 -2.37
CA MET A 171 11.78 -25.61 -1.21
C MET A 171 12.74 -26.43 -0.35
N GLY A 172 13.66 -27.20 -0.97
CA GLY A 172 14.69 -27.94 -0.24
C GLY A 172 15.59 -27.04 0.57
N CYS A 173 16.12 -25.95 -0.02
CA CYS A 173 16.93 -24.96 0.68
C CYS A 173 16.14 -24.23 1.78
N ALA A 174 14.85 -23.97 1.54
CA ALA A 174 13.99 -23.33 2.53
C ALA A 174 13.76 -24.26 3.74
N LEU A 175 13.48 -25.52 3.51
CA LEU A 175 13.33 -26.51 4.58
C LEU A 175 14.62 -26.65 5.40
N GLU A 176 15.78 -26.77 4.73
CA GLU A 176 17.07 -26.83 5.40
C GLU A 176 17.33 -25.59 6.27
N PHE A 177 17.09 -24.39 5.73
CA PHE A 177 17.27 -23.16 6.47
C PHE A 177 16.39 -23.09 7.72
N LEU A 178 15.11 -23.39 7.56
CA LEU A 178 14.15 -23.34 8.67
C LEU A 178 14.40 -24.40 9.73
N THR A 179 14.85 -25.59 9.33
CA THR A 179 15.28 -26.64 10.26
C THR A 179 16.46 -26.17 11.10
N ARG A 180 17.49 -25.64 10.46
CA ARG A 180 18.68 -25.08 11.15
C ARG A 180 18.32 -23.90 12.05
N TYR A 181 17.38 -23.05 11.61
CA TYR A 181 16.87 -21.96 12.42
C TYR A 181 16.06 -22.47 13.62
N HIS A 182 15.28 -23.52 13.45
CA HIS A 182 14.51 -24.11 14.55
C HIS A 182 15.43 -24.72 15.63
N GLU A 183 16.56 -25.30 15.23
CA GLU A 183 17.54 -25.90 16.13
C GLU A 183 18.43 -24.84 16.81
N GLY A 184 18.92 -23.84 16.06
CA GLY A 184 19.91 -22.87 16.52
C GLY A 184 19.39 -21.47 16.84
N GLY A 185 18.16 -21.14 16.43
CA GLY A 185 17.52 -19.84 16.70
C GLY A 185 18.39 -18.65 16.25
N VAL A 186 18.46 -17.66 17.11
CA VAL A 186 19.25 -16.43 16.89
C VAL A 186 20.75 -16.72 16.78
N ASP A 187 21.25 -17.76 17.45
CA ASP A 187 22.68 -18.14 17.36
C ASP A 187 23.04 -18.59 15.95
N PHE A 188 22.17 -19.34 15.26
CA PHE A 188 22.35 -19.69 13.85
C PHE A 188 22.38 -18.44 12.97
N LEU A 189 21.41 -17.51 13.13
CA LEU A 189 21.38 -16.27 12.36
C LEU A 189 22.65 -15.42 12.60
N SER A 190 23.17 -15.41 13.82
CA SER A 190 24.37 -14.66 14.18
C SER A 190 25.65 -15.18 13.54
N GLN A 191 25.66 -16.41 13.02
CA GLN A 191 26.78 -17.02 12.31
C GLN A 191 26.76 -16.74 10.79
N ILE A 192 25.67 -16.15 10.28
CA ILE A 192 25.52 -15.91 8.85
C ILE A 192 26.42 -14.75 8.41
N VAL A 193 27.27 -15.02 7.43
CA VAL A 193 27.99 -14.02 6.64
C VAL A 193 27.50 -14.09 5.21
N THR A 194 27.03 -12.98 4.69
CA THR A 194 26.56 -12.88 3.31
C THR A 194 27.26 -11.77 2.57
N GLY A 195 27.24 -11.81 1.25
CA GLY A 195 27.83 -10.78 0.43
C GLY A 195 27.38 -10.89 -1.01
N ASP A 196 27.70 -9.86 -1.79
CA ASP A 196 27.40 -9.81 -3.20
C ASP A 196 28.25 -8.77 -3.92
N GLU A 197 28.30 -8.85 -5.24
CA GLU A 197 28.99 -7.94 -6.13
C GLU A 197 28.00 -7.01 -6.84
N THR A 198 28.32 -5.72 -6.84
CA THR A 198 27.51 -4.75 -7.56
C THR A 198 28.35 -3.76 -8.34
N TRP A 199 27.82 -3.35 -9.50
CA TRP A 199 28.38 -2.24 -10.24
C TRP A 199 27.94 -0.90 -9.64
N VAL A 200 28.91 -0.05 -9.34
CA VAL A 200 28.67 1.36 -9.00
C VAL A 200 29.09 2.20 -10.20
N SER A 201 28.16 2.96 -10.74
CA SER A 201 28.36 3.84 -11.89
C SER A 201 28.76 5.25 -11.43
N TYR A 202 29.56 5.95 -12.25
CA TYR A 202 29.90 7.35 -12.00
C TYR A 202 28.70 8.28 -12.11
N ASP A 203 27.80 7.96 -13.02
CA ASP A 203 26.54 8.66 -13.19
C ASP A 203 25.39 7.66 -13.04
N THR A 204 24.55 7.88 -12.07
CA THR A 204 23.39 7.04 -11.81
C THR A 204 22.13 7.86 -11.99
N HIS A 205 21.28 7.45 -12.94
CA HIS A 205 20.04 8.14 -13.20
C HIS A 205 19.12 8.16 -11.96
N GLU A 206 18.42 9.28 -11.81
CA GLU A 206 17.34 9.37 -10.82
C GLU A 206 16.30 8.29 -11.06
N SER A 207 15.78 7.72 -9.99
CA SER A 207 14.62 6.84 -10.05
C SER A 207 13.38 7.61 -10.55
N LYS A 208 12.38 6.89 -11.07
CA LYS A 208 11.13 7.50 -11.51
C LYS A 208 10.52 8.40 -10.42
N ARG A 209 10.54 7.95 -9.16
CA ARG A 209 10.01 8.70 -8.02
C ARG A 209 10.80 9.98 -7.73
N GLN A 210 12.12 9.91 -7.76
CA GLN A 210 12.99 11.08 -7.55
C GLN A 210 12.90 12.11 -8.69
N SER A 211 12.51 11.67 -9.89
CA SER A 211 12.35 12.54 -11.04
C SER A 211 11.00 13.25 -11.12
N MET A 212 10.10 13.00 -10.16
CA MET A 212 8.79 13.64 -10.13
C MET A 212 8.91 15.07 -9.63
N GLU A 213 8.29 16.02 -10.35
CA GLU A 213 8.25 17.44 -10.01
C GLU A 213 6.81 17.94 -10.06
N TRP A 214 6.47 18.85 -9.16
CA TRP A 214 5.20 19.57 -9.24
C TRP A 214 5.22 20.55 -10.41
N ARG A 215 4.31 20.36 -11.37
CA ARG A 215 4.19 21.18 -12.57
C ARG A 215 2.74 21.42 -12.92
N HIS A 216 2.46 22.53 -13.61
CA HIS A 216 1.16 22.74 -14.23
C HIS A 216 0.96 21.78 -15.43
N THR A 217 -0.29 21.45 -15.73
CA THR A 217 -0.65 20.59 -16.88
C THR A 217 -0.18 21.14 -18.21
N SER A 218 -0.01 22.46 -18.30
CA SER A 218 0.50 23.20 -19.49
C SER A 218 2.03 23.29 -19.55
N SER A 219 2.76 22.85 -18.51
CA SER A 219 4.22 22.93 -18.51
C SER A 219 4.82 21.93 -19.51
N PRO A 220 5.89 22.30 -20.23
CA PRO A 220 6.56 21.38 -21.15
C PRO A 220 7.12 20.17 -20.41
N THR A 221 7.04 18.99 -21.04
CA THR A 221 7.59 17.76 -20.48
C THR A 221 9.11 17.87 -20.37
N ARG A 222 9.66 17.57 -19.19
CA ARG A 222 11.11 17.53 -18.98
C ARG A 222 11.70 16.33 -19.73
N VAL A 223 12.64 16.59 -20.62
CA VAL A 223 13.44 15.58 -21.31
C VAL A 223 14.76 15.40 -20.58
N LYS A 224 15.11 14.15 -20.22
CA LYS A 224 16.41 13.82 -19.65
C LYS A 224 17.35 13.35 -20.75
N PRO A 225 18.57 13.86 -20.81
CA PRO A 225 19.56 13.34 -21.76
C PRO A 225 19.90 11.90 -21.41
N LYS A 226 20.07 11.06 -22.42
CA LYS A 226 20.63 9.72 -22.25
C LYS A 226 22.15 9.87 -22.20
N HIS A 227 22.74 9.71 -21.01
CA HIS A 227 24.19 9.71 -20.89
C HIS A 227 24.79 8.47 -21.56
N LEU A 228 25.78 8.70 -22.41
CA LEU A 228 26.59 7.63 -23.01
C LEU A 228 27.46 7.02 -21.92
N THR A 229 27.21 5.77 -21.62
CA THR A 229 27.95 4.82 -20.78
C THR A 229 28.90 5.45 -19.76
N PRO A 230 28.46 5.78 -18.56
CA PRO A 230 29.37 6.20 -17.50
C PRO A 230 30.33 5.05 -17.17
N GLY A 231 31.56 5.38 -16.85
CA GLY A 231 32.48 4.42 -16.24
C GLY A 231 31.84 3.81 -15.00
N LYS A 232 32.19 2.58 -14.68
CA LYS A 232 31.67 1.87 -13.50
C LYS A 232 32.79 1.08 -12.82
N ILE A 233 32.68 0.90 -11.52
CA ILE A 233 33.57 0.07 -10.71
C ILE A 233 32.76 -1.06 -10.07
N MET A 234 33.34 -2.25 -10.02
CA MET A 234 32.78 -3.37 -9.29
C MET A 234 33.10 -3.21 -7.80
N CYS A 235 32.07 -3.32 -6.97
CA CYS A 235 32.19 -3.31 -5.52
C CYS A 235 31.64 -4.63 -4.97
N THR A 236 32.49 -5.34 -4.22
CA THR A 236 32.12 -6.53 -3.45
C THR A 236 31.92 -6.12 -1.99
N VAL A 237 30.80 -6.50 -1.39
CA VAL A 237 30.48 -6.17 0.01
C VAL A 237 30.10 -7.44 0.75
N PHE A 238 30.78 -7.68 1.88
CA PHE A 238 30.41 -8.74 2.82
C PHE A 238 30.00 -8.15 4.17
N TRP A 239 28.97 -8.72 4.74
CA TRP A 239 28.37 -8.24 5.97
C TRP A 239 27.71 -9.37 6.78
N ASP A 240 27.42 -9.11 8.04
CA ASP A 240 26.71 -9.96 8.98
C ASP A 240 25.63 -9.15 9.72
N SER A 241 24.94 -9.75 10.68
CA SER A 241 23.93 -9.07 11.51
C SER A 241 24.45 -7.84 12.27
N LYS A 242 25.79 -7.75 12.46
CA LYS A 242 26.43 -6.63 13.17
C LYS A 242 26.96 -5.53 12.25
N GLY A 243 26.84 -5.72 10.92
CA GLY A 243 27.23 -4.74 9.92
C GLY A 243 28.33 -5.18 8.96
N ILE A 244 28.95 -4.22 8.31
CA ILE A 244 29.92 -4.44 7.24
C ILE A 244 31.20 -5.07 7.76
N ILE A 245 31.59 -6.20 7.16
CA ILE A 245 32.83 -6.89 7.41
C ILE A 245 33.91 -6.42 6.41
N LEU A 246 33.60 -6.48 5.10
CA LEU A 246 34.58 -6.14 4.03
C LEU A 246 33.86 -5.36 2.92
N ILE A 247 34.54 -4.31 2.44
CA ILE A 247 34.22 -3.63 1.19
C ILE A 247 35.46 -3.74 0.33
N ASP A 248 35.37 -4.35 -0.84
CA ASP A 248 36.46 -4.49 -1.79
C ASP A 248 36.08 -3.93 -3.15
N PHE A 249 36.91 -3.06 -3.71
CA PHE A 249 36.67 -2.45 -5.01
C PHE A 249 37.65 -3.04 -6.03
N LEU A 250 37.09 -3.63 -7.07
CA LEU A 250 37.88 -4.21 -8.13
C LEU A 250 38.54 -3.11 -8.98
N PRO A 251 39.84 -3.19 -9.32
CA PRO A 251 40.48 -2.25 -10.24
C PRO A 251 39.78 -2.19 -11.59
N ARG A 252 39.80 -1.02 -12.23
CA ARG A 252 39.20 -0.84 -13.56
C ARG A 252 39.75 -1.83 -14.58
N GLY A 253 38.85 -2.34 -15.45
CA GLY A 253 39.22 -3.27 -16.50
C GLY A 253 39.41 -4.72 -16.05
N GLN A 254 39.35 -4.99 -14.75
CA GLN A 254 39.37 -6.36 -14.25
C GLN A 254 37.99 -6.95 -14.14
N THR A 255 37.90 -8.26 -14.27
CA THR A 255 36.66 -9.04 -14.06
C THR A 255 36.90 -10.02 -12.90
N ILE A 256 35.83 -10.32 -12.17
CA ILE A 256 35.87 -11.31 -11.10
C ILE A 256 35.96 -12.70 -11.73
N ASN A 257 37.09 -13.34 -11.53
CA ASN A 257 37.30 -14.76 -11.82
C ASN A 257 37.53 -15.52 -10.51
N ALA A 258 37.66 -16.83 -10.58
CA ALA A 258 37.85 -17.66 -9.38
C ALA A 258 39.08 -17.29 -8.56
N ALA A 259 40.19 -16.90 -9.22
CA ALA A 259 41.42 -16.50 -8.51
C ALA A 259 41.19 -15.18 -7.74
N VAL A 260 40.66 -14.16 -8.39
CA VAL A 260 40.31 -12.88 -7.77
C VAL A 260 39.31 -13.09 -6.61
N TYR A 261 38.28 -13.91 -6.82
CA TYR A 261 37.32 -14.20 -5.77
C TYR A 261 37.94 -14.91 -4.57
N CYS A 262 38.85 -15.85 -4.80
CA CYS A 262 39.64 -16.49 -3.73
C CYS A 262 40.50 -15.48 -2.93
N GLU A 263 41.08 -14.49 -3.60
CA GLU A 263 41.83 -13.41 -2.91
C GLU A 263 40.86 -12.56 -2.05
N THR A 264 39.68 -12.24 -2.57
CA THR A 264 38.68 -11.52 -1.82
C THR A 264 38.18 -12.32 -0.60
N LEU A 265 38.03 -13.64 -0.72
CA LEU A 265 37.68 -14.51 0.41
C LEU A 265 38.82 -14.58 1.46
N ARG A 266 40.10 -14.54 1.07
CA ARG A 266 41.22 -14.44 2.02
C ARG A 266 41.19 -13.09 2.76
N LYS A 267 40.88 -11.99 2.06
CA LYS A 267 40.65 -10.68 2.69
C LYS A 267 39.51 -10.73 3.67
N LEU A 268 38.39 -11.36 3.28
CA LEU A 268 37.21 -11.54 4.12
C LEU A 268 37.53 -12.30 5.41
N ARG A 269 38.26 -13.42 5.31
CA ARG A 269 38.67 -14.20 6.49
C ARG A 269 39.50 -13.36 7.47
N ARG A 270 40.45 -12.58 6.95
CA ARG A 270 41.24 -11.64 7.78
C ARG A 270 40.38 -10.56 8.40
N ALA A 271 39.43 -10.02 7.64
CA ALA A 271 38.50 -9.00 8.15
C ALA A 271 37.60 -9.55 9.26
N ILE A 272 37.09 -10.78 9.13
CA ILE A 272 36.34 -11.47 10.20
C ILE A 272 37.23 -11.63 11.43
N GLN A 273 38.44 -12.13 11.28
CA GLN A 273 39.39 -12.32 12.38
C GLN A 273 39.62 -11.02 13.17
N ASN A 274 39.77 -9.90 12.45
CA ASN A 274 40.08 -8.60 13.06
C ASN A 274 38.85 -7.92 13.69
N LYS A 275 37.68 -8.01 13.05
CA LYS A 275 36.48 -7.27 13.44
C LYS A 275 35.54 -8.08 14.31
N ARG A 276 35.57 -9.40 14.24
CA ARG A 276 34.61 -10.33 14.89
C ARG A 276 35.38 -11.37 15.70
N ARG A 277 35.96 -10.96 16.83
CA ARG A 277 36.69 -11.89 17.71
C ARG A 277 35.84 -13.10 18.09
N GLY A 278 36.41 -14.30 17.98
CA GLY A 278 35.74 -15.57 18.30
C GLY A 278 34.75 -16.07 17.24
N PHE A 279 34.44 -15.29 16.20
CA PHE A 279 33.49 -15.68 15.19
C PHE A 279 33.93 -16.90 14.36
N LEU A 280 35.17 -16.95 13.97
CA LEU A 280 35.78 -18.11 13.25
C LEU A 280 35.71 -19.40 14.07
N SER A 281 35.80 -19.31 15.41
CA SER A 281 35.71 -20.47 16.31
C SER A 281 34.31 -20.96 16.56
N LYS A 282 33.30 -20.05 16.44
CA LYS A 282 31.87 -20.42 16.51
C LYS A 282 31.36 -21.12 15.26
N GLY A 283 32.07 -20.97 14.16
CA GLY A 283 31.65 -21.40 12.83
C GLY A 283 31.05 -20.27 12.01
N VAL A 284 31.31 -20.27 10.72
CA VAL A 284 30.76 -19.30 9.75
C VAL A 284 29.79 -20.02 8.84
N VAL A 285 28.57 -19.56 8.80
CA VAL A 285 27.57 -19.95 7.79
C VAL A 285 27.65 -18.94 6.65
N PHE A 286 28.18 -19.38 5.52
CA PHE A 286 28.50 -18.48 4.41
C PHE A 286 27.45 -18.57 3.32
N LEU A 287 26.74 -17.44 3.05
CA LEU A 287 25.76 -17.30 1.98
C LEU A 287 26.35 -16.48 0.84
N HIS A 288 26.51 -17.11 -0.31
CA HIS A 288 26.82 -16.46 -1.57
C HIS A 288 26.05 -17.08 -2.73
N ASP A 289 25.95 -16.37 -3.85
CA ASP A 289 25.22 -16.85 -5.02
C ASP A 289 25.97 -17.96 -5.79
N ASN A 290 25.34 -18.49 -6.83
CA ASN A 290 25.87 -19.55 -7.67
C ASN A 290 26.64 -19.02 -8.90
N ALA A 291 27.24 -17.83 -8.83
CA ALA A 291 28.07 -17.32 -9.92
C ALA A 291 29.25 -18.27 -10.23
N ARG A 292 29.69 -18.29 -11.50
CA ARG A 292 30.78 -19.20 -11.92
C ARG A 292 32.06 -19.11 -11.08
N PRO A 293 32.55 -17.90 -10.68
CA PRO A 293 33.69 -17.80 -9.79
C PRO A 293 33.46 -18.43 -8.42
N HIS A 294 32.21 -18.39 -7.91
CA HIS A 294 31.86 -18.88 -6.58
C HIS A 294 31.79 -20.42 -6.57
N THR A 295 31.30 -21.02 -7.63
CA THR A 295 31.14 -22.47 -7.74
C THR A 295 32.37 -23.19 -8.29
N ALA A 296 33.44 -22.47 -8.65
CA ALA A 296 34.72 -23.03 -9.14
C ALA A 296 35.36 -23.95 -8.13
N ASN A 297 36.04 -25.01 -8.60
CA ASN A 297 36.71 -25.98 -7.72
C ASN A 297 37.74 -25.33 -6.80
N MET A 298 38.49 -24.33 -7.30
CA MET A 298 39.45 -23.59 -6.50
C MET A 298 38.80 -22.87 -5.32
N THR A 299 37.65 -22.26 -5.56
CA THR A 299 36.87 -21.56 -4.52
C THR A 299 36.35 -22.54 -3.50
N LYS A 300 35.74 -23.67 -3.96
CA LYS A 300 35.24 -24.73 -3.06
C LYS A 300 36.34 -25.33 -2.20
N THR A 301 37.54 -25.54 -2.78
CA THR A 301 38.69 -26.04 -2.04
C THR A 301 39.11 -25.03 -0.96
N LEU A 302 39.18 -23.75 -1.30
CA LEU A 302 39.55 -22.70 -0.33
C LEU A 302 38.54 -22.62 0.84
N LEU A 303 37.22 -22.68 0.54
CA LEU A 303 36.18 -22.65 1.56
C LEU A 303 36.23 -23.87 2.48
N ARG A 304 36.59 -25.05 1.96
CA ARG A 304 36.84 -26.23 2.79
C ARG A 304 38.06 -26.05 3.71
N VAL A 305 39.15 -25.44 3.22
CA VAL A 305 40.32 -25.11 4.03
C VAL A 305 39.99 -24.10 5.14
N PHE A 306 39.01 -23.22 4.88
CA PHE A 306 38.53 -22.28 5.90
C PHE A 306 37.59 -22.94 6.91
N CYS A 307 37.13 -24.15 6.65
CA CYS A 307 36.09 -24.84 7.43
C CYS A 307 34.80 -24.03 7.54
N TRP A 308 34.46 -23.28 6.50
CA TRP A 308 33.19 -22.55 6.45
C TRP A 308 32.09 -23.45 5.97
N ASP A 309 30.95 -23.34 6.63
CA ASP A 309 29.71 -24.00 6.27
C ASP A 309 29.03 -23.17 5.17
N VAL A 310 29.12 -23.64 3.92
CA VAL A 310 28.53 -22.95 2.76
C VAL A 310 27.09 -23.37 2.60
N PHE A 311 26.19 -22.43 2.87
CA PHE A 311 24.78 -22.68 2.65
C PHE A 311 24.43 -22.65 1.15
N ASP A 312 23.82 -23.71 0.63
CA ASP A 312 23.46 -23.82 -0.78
C ASP A 312 22.32 -22.88 -1.16
N GLN A 313 22.66 -21.72 -1.71
CA GLN A 313 21.66 -20.77 -2.19
C GLN A 313 21.02 -21.28 -3.48
N PRO A 314 19.67 -21.32 -3.56
CA PRO A 314 19.02 -21.80 -4.78
C PRO A 314 19.27 -20.84 -5.94
N PRO A 315 19.44 -21.34 -7.19
CA PRO A 315 19.70 -20.51 -8.35
C PRO A 315 18.53 -19.56 -8.65
N TYR A 316 18.84 -18.41 -9.23
CA TYR A 316 17.86 -17.40 -9.63
C TYR A 316 16.95 -16.91 -8.51
N SER A 317 17.47 -16.84 -7.29
CA SER A 317 16.71 -16.53 -6.08
C SER A 317 17.19 -15.26 -5.35
N PRO A 318 17.17 -14.08 -5.99
CA PRO A 318 17.54 -12.84 -5.33
C PRO A 318 16.59 -12.45 -4.19
N ASP A 319 15.37 -12.98 -4.22
CA ASP A 319 14.38 -12.84 -3.15
C ASP A 319 14.74 -13.60 -1.86
N LEU A 320 15.70 -14.53 -1.92
CA LEU A 320 16.27 -15.26 -0.78
C LEU A 320 17.71 -14.85 -0.45
N ALA A 321 18.25 -13.83 -1.10
CA ALA A 321 19.59 -13.30 -0.87
C ALA A 321 19.52 -11.96 -0.13
N PRO A 322 19.98 -11.84 1.13
CA PRO A 322 19.88 -10.60 1.90
C PRO A 322 20.55 -9.41 1.23
N SER A 323 21.66 -9.65 0.54
CA SER A 323 22.33 -8.62 -0.22
C SER A 323 21.48 -8.07 -1.35
N GLU A 324 20.69 -8.90 -2.03
CA GLU A 324 19.84 -8.47 -3.15
C GLU A 324 18.53 -7.81 -2.67
N PHE A 325 17.77 -8.48 -1.79
CA PHE A 325 16.42 -7.98 -1.43
C PHE A 325 16.45 -6.80 -0.45
N LEU A 326 17.54 -6.57 0.28
CA LEU A 326 17.68 -5.45 1.20
C LEU A 326 18.79 -4.50 0.75
N PHE A 327 20.02 -4.96 0.85
CA PHE A 327 21.22 -4.12 0.77
C PHE A 327 21.35 -3.38 -0.57
N LEU A 328 21.32 -4.10 -1.69
CA LEU A 328 21.50 -3.49 -3.01
C LEU A 328 20.34 -2.57 -3.41
N LEU A 329 19.11 -2.84 -2.94
CA LEU A 329 17.97 -1.96 -3.17
C LEU A 329 18.21 -0.57 -2.55
N HIS A 330 18.66 -0.54 -1.29
CA HIS A 330 18.91 0.70 -0.57
C HIS A 330 20.15 1.43 -1.13
N LEU A 331 21.21 0.71 -1.46
CA LEU A 331 22.40 1.28 -2.09
C LEU A 331 22.06 1.91 -3.45
N LYS A 332 21.35 1.22 -4.32
CA LYS A 332 20.91 1.75 -5.62
C LYS A 332 20.03 2.98 -5.47
N SER A 333 19.14 2.99 -4.48
CA SER A 333 18.32 4.16 -4.16
C SER A 333 19.16 5.35 -3.68
N PHE A 334 20.17 5.12 -2.87
CA PHE A 334 21.10 6.15 -2.42
C PHE A 334 21.97 6.72 -3.55
N LEU A 335 22.40 5.88 -4.49
CA LEU A 335 23.20 6.26 -5.63
C LEU A 335 22.41 6.99 -6.71
N ALA A 336 21.11 6.81 -6.76
CA ALA A 336 20.25 7.38 -7.79
C ALA A 336 20.30 8.92 -7.77
N GLY A 337 20.60 9.52 -8.93
CA GLY A 337 20.80 10.95 -9.12
C GLY A 337 22.16 11.48 -8.69
N LYS A 338 23.07 10.60 -8.28
CA LYS A 338 24.46 11.02 -7.93
C LYS A 338 25.41 10.90 -9.10
N ASN A 339 26.31 11.86 -9.17
CA ASN A 339 27.41 11.94 -10.12
C ASN A 339 28.73 12.02 -9.36
N PHE A 340 29.72 11.26 -9.79
CA PHE A 340 31.05 11.23 -9.19
C PHE A 340 32.10 11.63 -10.21
N ASN A 341 33.04 12.46 -9.81
CA ASN A 341 34.09 12.97 -10.68
C ASN A 341 35.28 12.01 -10.82
N ASN A 342 35.52 11.19 -9.80
CA ASN A 342 36.66 10.27 -9.76
C ASN A 342 36.37 9.04 -8.88
N ASP A 343 37.25 8.02 -9.02
CA ASP A 343 37.18 6.76 -8.31
C ASP A 343 37.25 6.94 -6.78
N LYS A 344 38.04 7.89 -6.32
CA LYS A 344 38.22 8.12 -4.87
C LYS A 344 36.95 8.62 -4.24
N GLU A 345 36.36 9.66 -4.84
CA GLU A 345 35.08 10.24 -4.38
C GLU A 345 33.98 9.18 -4.32
N MET A 346 33.85 8.38 -5.40
CA MET A 346 32.81 7.33 -5.47
C MET A 346 33.01 6.26 -4.39
N LYS A 347 34.26 5.75 -4.23
CA LYS A 347 34.63 4.74 -3.21
C LYS A 347 34.36 5.25 -1.80
N GLU A 348 34.74 6.51 -1.52
CA GLU A 348 34.51 7.15 -0.23
C GLU A 348 32.99 7.32 0.07
N ASN A 349 32.23 7.82 -0.90
CA ASN A 349 30.79 7.98 -0.74
C ASN A 349 30.08 6.66 -0.48
N VAL A 350 30.39 5.62 -1.26
CA VAL A 350 29.82 4.27 -1.05
C VAL A 350 30.23 3.73 0.31
N SER A 351 31.52 3.80 0.65
CA SER A 351 32.05 3.28 1.93
C SER A 351 31.43 4.01 3.14
N ASN A 352 31.24 5.34 3.05
CA ASN A 352 30.66 6.13 4.10
C ASN A 352 29.17 5.79 4.28
N TRP A 353 28.42 5.70 3.18
CA TRP A 353 27.01 5.29 3.25
C TRP A 353 26.85 3.90 3.88
N LEU A 354 27.69 2.93 3.48
CA LEU A 354 27.67 1.59 4.03
C LEU A 354 27.92 1.57 5.53
N LYS A 355 28.89 2.36 5.99
CA LYS A 355 29.25 2.45 7.42
C LYS A 355 28.27 3.28 8.25
N SER A 356 27.48 4.15 7.61
CA SER A 356 26.50 5.00 8.30
C SER A 356 25.17 4.29 8.59
N GLN A 357 24.97 3.11 8.05
CA GLN A 357 23.73 2.35 8.34
C GLN A 357 23.77 1.85 9.80
N ALA A 358 22.62 1.97 10.48
CA ALA A 358 22.48 1.45 11.85
C ALA A 358 22.68 -0.07 11.90
N ALA A 359 23.14 -0.60 13.02
CA ALA A 359 23.28 -2.04 13.22
C ALA A 359 21.97 -2.80 13.00
N THR A 360 20.85 -2.22 13.41
CA THR A 360 19.50 -2.77 13.21
C THR A 360 19.15 -3.00 11.73
N PHE A 361 19.69 -2.19 10.81
CA PHE A 361 19.50 -2.38 9.37
C PHE A 361 20.03 -3.74 8.90
N TYR A 362 21.21 -4.13 9.40
CA TYR A 362 21.85 -5.39 9.04
C TYR A 362 21.21 -6.57 9.76
N GLU A 363 20.88 -6.40 11.04
CA GLU A 363 20.19 -7.40 11.87
C GLU A 363 18.86 -7.77 11.25
N GLU A 364 17.98 -6.80 10.99
CA GLU A 364 16.70 -7.01 10.30
C GLU A 364 16.86 -7.67 8.92
N GLY A 365 17.97 -7.37 8.22
CA GLY A 365 18.28 -7.96 6.92
C GLY A 365 18.47 -9.48 7.00
N ILE A 366 19.17 -9.94 8.04
CA ILE A 366 19.39 -11.37 8.29
C ILE A 366 18.11 -12.01 8.84
N GLU A 367 17.41 -11.36 9.78
CA GLU A 367 16.15 -11.87 10.35
C GLU A 367 15.08 -12.07 9.30
N LYS A 368 14.98 -11.18 8.31
CA LYS A 368 14.05 -11.30 7.18
C LYS A 368 14.22 -12.57 6.33
N LEU A 369 15.32 -13.29 6.46
CA LEU A 369 15.47 -14.60 5.83
C LEU A 369 14.42 -15.60 6.33
N VAL A 370 14.13 -15.61 7.62
CA VAL A 370 13.20 -16.56 8.23
C VAL A 370 11.80 -16.49 7.58
N PRO A 371 11.08 -15.34 7.62
CA PRO A 371 9.77 -15.26 7.00
C PRO A 371 9.83 -15.41 5.47
N ARG A 372 10.96 -15.11 4.81
CA ARG A 372 11.11 -15.30 3.37
C ARG A 372 11.24 -16.78 3.00
N TYR A 373 12.03 -17.55 3.72
CA TYR A 373 12.11 -18.99 3.50
C TYR A 373 10.79 -19.70 3.85
N ASP A 374 10.10 -19.27 4.93
CA ASP A 374 8.75 -19.78 5.25
C ASP A 374 7.75 -19.48 4.13
N THR A 375 7.69 -18.25 3.65
CA THR A 375 6.83 -17.86 2.50
C THR A 375 7.20 -18.64 1.23
N CYS A 376 8.48 -18.93 1.01
CA CYS A 376 8.93 -19.74 -0.12
C CYS A 376 8.35 -21.15 -0.05
N LEU A 377 8.33 -21.79 1.12
CA LEU A 377 7.69 -23.09 1.32
C LEU A 377 6.19 -23.04 1.09
N GLN A 378 5.51 -22.07 1.72
CA GLN A 378 4.06 -21.86 1.58
C GLN A 378 3.63 -21.60 0.13
N ASN A 379 4.48 -20.96 -0.69
CA ASN A 379 4.25 -20.68 -2.09
C ASN A 379 4.81 -21.77 -3.03
N PHE A 380 5.07 -22.97 -2.54
CA PHE A 380 5.58 -24.10 -3.33
C PHE A 380 6.82 -23.75 -4.16
N GLY A 381 7.78 -23.05 -3.55
CA GLY A 381 9.02 -22.66 -4.20
C GLY A 381 8.90 -21.49 -5.19
N SER A 382 7.75 -20.86 -5.34
CA SER A 382 7.59 -19.64 -6.13
C SER A 382 8.26 -18.44 -5.46
N TYR A 383 8.45 -17.33 -6.20
CA TYR A 383 9.05 -16.13 -5.63
C TYR A 383 8.26 -15.59 -4.44
N VAL A 384 9.00 -15.14 -3.41
CA VAL A 384 8.43 -14.68 -2.13
C VAL A 384 7.67 -13.36 -2.27
N GLU A 385 8.16 -12.46 -3.08
CA GLU A 385 7.51 -11.18 -3.30
C GLU A 385 6.35 -11.35 -4.30
N ARG A 386 5.16 -10.88 -3.95
CA ARG A 386 3.94 -10.90 -4.78
C ARG A 386 3.75 -9.59 -5.54
#